data_e5a650df7822de38e00dcc1db6b40844
#
_entry.id   e5a650df7822de38e00dcc1db6b40844
#
_cell.length_a   1.000
_cell.length_b   1.000
_cell.length_c   1.000
_cell.angle_alpha   90.00
_cell.angle_beta   90.00
_cell.angle_gamma   90.00
#
_symmetry.space_group_name_H-M   'P 1'
#
loop_
_entity.id
_entity.type
_entity.pdbx_description
1 polymer ?
#
loop_
_entity_poly.entity_id
_entity_poly.type
_entity_poly.pdbx_seq_one_letter_code
_entity_poly.pdbx_strand_id
1 'polypeptide(L)'
;NFDADNFSMWQYLDYHGNWSNGWIRVPGVFNDVAHKNGVQTGCLIFFEGSSDPNLPKLTTKENGEFKYARKFVQMLKFYGIDGVGVNPEGGLGSSLASNFQDFFVKCHEIGKELDWPFQVIWYESQSNSGYVSWTDQLNDNNKDWFSKNGKNVTDAFFLNYNWNSTKLKTSQETATSLGRSTYDVYAGMDIEGRGLHN
;
A
#
# COMPACT_ATOMS: atom_id res chain seq x y z
N ASN A 1 -22.99 8.47 18.61
CA ASN A 1 -24.09 8.22 17.66
C ASN A 1 -23.76 6.93 16.94
N PHE A 2 -24.47 5.86 17.27
CA PHE A 2 -24.33 4.56 16.61
C PHE A 2 -25.09 4.45 15.28
N ASP A 3 -25.72 5.54 14.85
CA ASP A 3 -26.63 5.55 13.70
C ASP A 3 -25.96 6.01 12.39
N ALA A 4 -24.69 6.46 12.43
CA ALA A 4 -24.12 7.16 11.29
C ALA A 4 -23.44 6.25 10.26
N ASP A 5 -22.86 5.13 10.65
CA ASP A 5 -21.99 4.35 9.75
C ASP A 5 -22.15 2.84 9.91
N ASN A 6 -23.36 2.34 9.66
CA ASN A 6 -23.61 0.91 9.61
C ASN A 6 -23.10 0.33 8.27
N PHE A 7 -21.89 -0.20 8.26
CA PHE A 7 -21.38 -0.93 7.12
C PHE A 7 -21.80 -2.40 7.20
N SER A 8 -22.48 -2.91 6.17
CA SER A 8 -23.00 -4.29 6.10
C SER A 8 -22.56 -5.07 4.85
N MET A 9 -21.73 -4.46 4.00
CA MET A 9 -21.35 -5.02 2.70
C MET A 9 -20.05 -5.81 2.75
N TRP A 10 -19.73 -6.43 3.89
CA TRP A 10 -18.48 -7.17 4.13
C TRP A 10 -18.19 -8.26 3.08
N GLN A 11 -19.24 -8.92 2.56
CA GLN A 11 -19.14 -9.98 1.56
C GLN A 11 -18.56 -9.54 0.21
N TYR A 12 -18.43 -8.24 -0.01
CA TYR A 12 -17.86 -7.67 -1.25
C TYR A 12 -16.45 -7.12 -1.06
N LEU A 13 -15.88 -7.25 0.12
CA LEU A 13 -14.56 -6.73 0.46
C LEU A 13 -13.58 -7.87 0.75
N ASP A 14 -12.37 -7.75 0.22
CA ASP A 14 -11.21 -8.54 0.62
C ASP A 14 -10.36 -7.74 1.64
N TYR A 15 -10.31 -6.42 1.49
CA TYR A 15 -9.50 -5.53 2.31
C TYR A 15 -10.21 -4.18 2.50
N HIS A 16 -10.11 -3.65 3.72
CA HIS A 16 -10.59 -2.31 4.05
C HIS A 16 -9.42 -1.45 4.54
N GLY A 17 -9.03 -0.46 3.74
CA GLY A 17 -8.07 0.56 4.13
C GLY A 17 -8.76 1.72 4.83
N ASN A 18 -8.43 1.99 6.09
CA ASN A 18 -8.94 3.15 6.80
C ASN A 18 -8.20 4.40 6.37
N TRP A 19 -8.86 5.26 5.61
CA TRP A 19 -8.34 6.56 5.20
C TRP A 19 -8.48 7.57 6.34
N SER A 20 -7.38 7.90 6.99
CA SER A 20 -7.38 8.87 8.10
C SER A 20 -6.10 9.69 8.13
N ASN A 21 -6.19 10.90 8.63
CA ASN A 21 -5.02 11.72 8.90
C ASN A 21 -4.24 11.13 10.09
N GLY A 22 -3.06 10.61 9.83
CA GLY A 22 -2.19 9.99 10.83
C GLY A 22 -1.94 8.51 10.55
N TRP A 23 -0.88 7.99 11.13
CA TRP A 23 -0.28 6.72 10.70
C TRP A 23 -1.05 5.48 11.15
N ILE A 24 -1.75 5.52 12.28
CA ILE A 24 -2.46 4.36 12.80
C ILE A 24 -3.73 4.83 13.48
N ARG A 25 -4.85 4.72 12.78
CA ARG A 25 -6.16 5.13 13.31
C ARG A 25 -7.27 4.16 12.91
N VAL A 26 -6.98 2.86 12.96
CA VAL A 26 -8.03 1.85 12.76
C VAL A 26 -8.65 1.55 14.11
N PRO A 27 -9.95 1.79 14.31
CA PRO A 27 -10.62 1.41 15.56
C PRO A 27 -10.59 -0.09 15.77
N GLY A 28 -10.20 -0.53 16.97
CA GLY A 28 -10.08 -1.97 17.27
C GLY A 28 -11.37 -2.74 17.05
N VAL A 29 -12.52 -2.15 17.42
CA VAL A 29 -13.84 -2.75 17.16
C VAL A 29 -14.10 -2.97 15.66
N PHE A 30 -13.61 -2.07 14.82
CA PHE A 30 -13.73 -2.21 13.38
C PHE A 30 -12.90 -3.38 12.86
N ASN A 31 -11.65 -3.53 13.35
CA ASN A 31 -10.81 -4.69 13.02
C ASN A 31 -11.49 -6.01 13.41
N ASP A 32 -12.04 -6.07 14.61
CA ASP A 32 -12.70 -7.29 15.11
C ASP A 32 -13.88 -7.69 14.22
N VAL A 33 -14.68 -6.71 13.78
CA VAL A 33 -15.84 -6.98 12.91
C VAL A 33 -15.39 -7.34 11.50
N ALA A 34 -14.39 -6.65 10.95
CA ALA A 34 -13.85 -6.97 9.63
C ALA A 34 -13.30 -8.41 9.60
N HIS A 35 -12.47 -8.78 10.57
CA HIS A 35 -11.89 -10.12 10.67
C HIS A 35 -12.97 -11.21 10.86
N LYS A 36 -14.03 -10.97 11.64
CA LYS A 36 -15.17 -11.90 11.74
C LYS A 36 -15.86 -12.14 10.41
N ASN A 37 -15.79 -11.20 9.49
CA ASN A 37 -16.35 -11.31 8.14
C ASN A 37 -15.31 -11.72 7.08
N GLY A 38 -14.09 -12.08 7.50
CA GLY A 38 -13.03 -12.51 6.60
C GLY A 38 -12.35 -11.38 5.83
N VAL A 39 -12.54 -10.12 6.25
CA VAL A 39 -12.00 -8.92 5.61
C VAL A 39 -10.74 -8.46 6.35
N GLN A 40 -9.66 -8.27 5.62
CA GLN A 40 -8.42 -7.71 6.15
C GLN A 40 -8.53 -6.19 6.32
N THR A 41 -7.74 -5.63 7.23
CA THR A 41 -7.76 -4.20 7.53
C THR A 41 -6.37 -3.58 7.42
N GLY A 42 -6.34 -2.31 7.02
CA GLY A 42 -5.12 -1.55 6.93
C GLY A 42 -5.25 -0.12 7.42
N CYS A 43 -4.17 0.43 7.91
CA CYS A 43 -4.03 1.86 8.14
C CYS A 43 -3.41 2.56 6.93
N LEU A 44 -3.47 3.89 6.91
CA LEU A 44 -2.89 4.69 5.86
C LEU A 44 -1.54 5.27 6.29
N ILE A 45 -0.56 5.18 5.39
CA ILE A 45 0.63 6.02 5.41
C ILE A 45 0.46 7.07 4.30
N PHE A 46 0.20 8.30 4.70
CA PHE A 46 0.15 9.43 3.78
C PHE A 46 1.37 10.30 3.95
N PHE A 47 1.96 10.75 2.85
CA PHE A 47 3.04 11.73 2.89
C PHE A 47 3.04 12.63 1.65
N GLU A 48 3.33 13.90 1.92
CA GLU A 48 3.39 14.95 0.89
C GLU A 48 4.75 15.03 0.18
N GLY A 49 5.70 14.16 0.54
CA GLY A 49 7.01 14.08 -0.09
C GLY A 49 8.18 13.99 0.89
N SER A 50 9.38 14.20 0.37
CA SER A 50 10.64 14.13 1.14
C SER A 50 10.78 15.20 2.23
N SER A 51 9.89 16.17 2.26
CA SER A 51 9.82 17.19 3.32
C SER A 51 9.27 16.66 4.64
N ASP A 52 8.58 15.51 4.65
CA ASP A 52 8.17 14.87 5.90
C ASP A 52 9.42 14.34 6.65
N PRO A 53 9.74 14.90 7.84
CA PRO A 53 10.95 14.52 8.57
C PRO A 53 10.89 13.09 9.14
N ASN A 54 9.73 12.44 9.13
CA ASN A 54 9.54 11.11 9.70
C ASN A 54 9.79 10.00 8.68
N LEU A 55 9.61 10.27 7.40
CA LEU A 55 9.82 9.29 6.34
C LEU A 55 11.27 8.76 6.29
N PRO A 56 12.30 9.62 6.22
CA PRO A 56 13.68 9.13 6.27
C PRO A 56 13.98 8.37 7.56
N LYS A 57 13.38 8.78 8.69
CA LYS A 57 13.57 8.10 9.97
C LYS A 57 13.04 6.67 9.96
N LEU A 58 11.87 6.42 9.34
CA LEU A 58 11.28 5.08 9.26
C LEU A 58 12.22 4.10 8.57
N THR A 59 12.91 4.54 7.52
CA THR A 59 13.84 3.71 6.74
C THR A 59 15.30 3.79 7.20
N THR A 60 15.55 4.32 8.42
CA THR A 60 16.90 4.38 9.00
C THR A 60 17.48 2.98 9.14
N LYS A 61 18.74 2.83 8.71
CA LYS A 61 19.52 1.61 8.90
C LYS A 61 20.57 1.78 10.00
N GLU A 62 20.71 0.78 10.84
CA GLU A 62 21.80 0.63 11.81
C GLU A 62 22.50 -0.70 11.55
N ASN A 63 23.82 -0.70 11.37
CA ASN A 63 24.61 -1.88 11.01
C ASN A 63 24.09 -2.64 9.76
N GLY A 64 23.55 -1.91 8.79
CA GLY A 64 23.00 -2.46 7.55
C GLY A 64 21.55 -2.96 7.63
N GLU A 65 20.96 -3.03 8.82
CA GLU A 65 19.60 -3.49 9.05
C GLU A 65 18.63 -2.32 9.31
N PHE A 66 17.37 -2.45 8.88
CA PHE A 66 16.34 -1.45 9.14
C PHE A 66 15.96 -1.42 10.62
N LYS A 67 16.29 -0.34 11.29
CA LYS A 67 16.08 -0.15 12.73
C LYS A 67 14.63 -0.37 13.17
N TYR A 68 13.68 0.06 12.35
CA TYR A 68 12.26 0.13 12.74
C TYR A 68 11.39 -0.93 12.06
N ALA A 69 11.86 -1.70 11.08
CA ALA A 69 11.03 -2.64 10.34
C ALA A 69 10.33 -3.66 11.26
N ARG A 70 11.05 -4.29 12.19
CA ARG A 70 10.46 -5.25 13.13
C ARG A 70 9.45 -4.61 14.07
N LYS A 71 9.77 -3.43 14.61
CA LYS A 71 8.85 -2.71 15.49
C LYS A 71 7.59 -2.27 14.76
N PHE A 72 7.73 -1.89 13.50
CA PHE A 72 6.61 -1.50 12.66
C PHE A 72 5.62 -2.66 12.45
N VAL A 73 6.11 -3.84 12.03
CA VAL A 73 5.26 -5.03 11.85
C VAL A 73 4.68 -5.51 13.18
N GLN A 74 5.48 -5.53 14.26
CA GLN A 74 5.00 -5.92 15.60
C GLN A 74 3.90 -4.99 16.10
N MET A 75 4.01 -3.70 15.84
CA MET A 75 3.00 -2.71 16.21
C MET A 75 1.68 -2.95 15.47
N LEU A 76 1.72 -3.19 14.16
CA LEU A 76 0.52 -3.53 13.40
C LEU A 76 -0.13 -4.81 13.93
N LYS A 77 0.67 -5.86 14.15
CA LYS A 77 0.19 -7.10 14.74
C LYS A 77 -0.45 -6.88 16.11
N PHE A 78 0.15 -6.05 16.97
CA PHE A 78 -0.39 -5.75 18.30
C PHE A 78 -1.78 -5.10 18.24
N TYR A 79 -2.01 -4.24 17.25
CA TYR A 79 -3.31 -3.59 17.05
C TYR A 79 -4.28 -4.39 16.16
N GLY A 80 -3.89 -5.58 15.71
CA GLY A 80 -4.72 -6.41 14.81
C GLY A 80 -4.87 -5.82 13.41
N ILE A 81 -3.90 -5.02 12.95
CA ILE A 81 -3.93 -4.37 11.64
C ILE A 81 -3.09 -5.19 10.67
N ASP A 82 -3.71 -5.68 9.57
CA ASP A 82 -3.06 -6.60 8.64
C ASP A 82 -2.04 -5.91 7.75
N GLY A 83 -2.22 -4.62 7.45
CA GLY A 83 -1.32 -3.95 6.53
C GLY A 83 -1.42 -2.44 6.50
N VAL A 84 -0.81 -1.88 5.47
CA VAL A 84 -0.79 -0.44 5.23
C VAL A 84 -1.16 -0.11 3.78
N GLY A 85 -2.04 0.86 3.61
CA GLY A 85 -2.17 1.60 2.37
C GLY A 85 -1.13 2.72 2.33
N VAL A 86 -0.42 2.90 1.24
CA VAL A 86 0.56 3.97 1.10
C VAL A 86 0.12 4.94 0.02
N ASN A 87 -0.09 6.18 0.41
CA ASN A 87 -0.45 7.27 -0.50
C ASN A 87 0.67 8.32 -0.57
N PRO A 88 1.61 8.16 -1.51
CA PRO A 88 2.74 9.07 -1.69
C PRO A 88 2.40 10.15 -2.71
N GLU A 89 1.99 11.33 -2.28
CA GLU A 89 1.63 12.44 -3.19
C GLU A 89 2.76 13.43 -3.45
N GLY A 90 3.90 13.26 -2.80
CA GLY A 90 5.09 14.08 -3.01
C GLY A 90 6.33 13.27 -3.35
N GLY A 91 7.28 13.88 -4.05
CA GLY A 91 8.50 13.22 -4.47
C GLY A 91 9.40 12.80 -3.31
N LEU A 92 9.94 11.59 -3.39
CA LEU A 92 10.88 11.03 -2.41
C LEU A 92 12.35 11.24 -2.83
N GLY A 93 12.60 11.23 -4.14
CA GLY A 93 13.96 11.12 -4.69
C GLY A 93 14.51 9.69 -4.62
N SER A 94 15.51 9.40 -5.44
CA SER A 94 15.94 8.03 -5.72
C SER A 94 16.47 7.26 -4.51
N SER A 95 17.21 7.92 -3.63
CA SER A 95 17.78 7.26 -2.44
C SER A 95 16.69 6.83 -1.45
N LEU A 96 15.74 7.72 -1.15
CA LEU A 96 14.67 7.42 -0.20
C LEU A 96 13.67 6.42 -0.81
N ALA A 97 13.36 6.54 -2.11
CA ALA A 97 12.51 5.59 -2.82
C ALA A 97 13.10 4.16 -2.75
N SER A 98 14.39 4.00 -3.08
CA SER A 98 15.05 2.70 -2.98
C SER A 98 15.02 2.15 -1.55
N ASN A 99 15.27 2.98 -0.54
CA ASN A 99 15.19 2.57 0.86
C ASN A 99 13.78 2.13 1.26
N PHE A 100 12.73 2.81 0.79
CA PHE A 100 11.34 2.39 1.07
C PHE A 100 10.98 1.07 0.42
N GLN A 101 11.37 0.85 -0.84
CA GLN A 101 11.17 -0.41 -1.52
C GLN A 101 11.82 -1.56 -0.71
N ASP A 102 13.08 -1.39 -0.33
CA ASP A 102 13.81 -2.39 0.46
C ASP A 102 13.23 -2.56 1.88
N PHE A 103 12.71 -1.49 2.47
CA PHE A 103 12.03 -1.52 3.78
C PHE A 103 10.77 -2.38 3.74
N PHE A 104 9.93 -2.25 2.72
CA PHE A 104 8.73 -3.07 2.59
C PHE A 104 9.07 -4.55 2.33
N VAL A 105 10.09 -4.82 1.50
CA VAL A 105 10.61 -6.19 1.35
C VAL A 105 10.99 -6.78 2.72
N LYS A 106 11.70 -6.01 3.54
CA LYS A 106 12.08 -6.47 4.89
C LYS A 106 10.89 -6.65 5.81
N CYS A 107 9.87 -5.78 5.72
CA CYS A 107 8.64 -5.94 6.49
C CYS A 107 7.88 -7.23 6.12
N HIS A 108 7.84 -7.62 4.85
CA HIS A 108 7.27 -8.90 4.42
C HIS A 108 8.03 -10.10 4.99
N GLU A 109 9.36 -10.05 4.99
CA GLU A 109 10.19 -11.10 5.61
C GLU A 109 9.85 -11.25 7.11
N ILE A 110 9.75 -10.12 7.81
CA ILE A 110 9.41 -10.09 9.24
C ILE A 110 7.96 -10.54 9.48
N GLY A 111 7.02 -10.17 8.62
CA GLY A 111 5.64 -10.65 8.70
C GLY A 111 5.57 -12.17 8.68
N LYS A 112 6.31 -12.81 7.77
CA LYS A 112 6.41 -14.29 7.71
C LYS A 112 7.02 -14.88 8.98
N GLU A 113 8.09 -14.28 9.51
CA GLU A 113 8.71 -14.73 10.76
C GLU A 113 7.76 -14.62 11.97
N LEU A 114 6.91 -13.60 11.97
CA LEU A 114 5.97 -13.34 13.06
C LEU A 114 4.61 -14.03 12.88
N ASP A 115 4.44 -14.82 11.82
CA ASP A 115 3.14 -15.39 11.44
C ASP A 115 2.03 -14.32 11.45
N TRP A 116 2.27 -13.26 10.66
CA TRP A 116 1.36 -12.14 10.51
C TRP A 116 1.20 -11.79 9.02
N PRO A 117 -0.05 -11.69 8.51
CA PRO A 117 -0.31 -11.39 7.09
C PRO A 117 -0.05 -9.90 6.79
N PHE A 118 1.22 -9.49 6.92
CA PHE A 118 1.59 -8.11 6.63
C PHE A 118 1.41 -7.83 5.13
N GLN A 119 0.62 -6.80 4.82
CA GLN A 119 0.32 -6.38 3.46
C GLN A 119 0.65 -4.91 3.22
N VAL A 120 1.02 -4.59 2.00
CA VAL A 120 1.21 -3.21 1.51
C VAL A 120 0.39 -3.00 0.26
N ILE A 121 -0.50 -2.00 0.27
CA ILE A 121 -1.20 -1.52 -0.91
C ILE A 121 -0.60 -0.18 -1.30
N TRP A 122 0.01 -0.13 -2.48
CA TRP A 122 0.68 1.06 -2.99
C TRP A 122 -0.21 1.82 -3.95
N TYR A 123 -0.46 3.10 -3.65
CA TYR A 123 -1.12 4.00 -4.59
C TYR A 123 -0.12 4.50 -5.64
N GLU A 124 -0.47 4.34 -6.89
CA GLU A 124 0.35 4.71 -8.04
C GLU A 124 0.49 6.23 -8.15
N SER A 125 1.65 6.75 -7.82
CA SER A 125 1.96 8.16 -7.91
C SER A 125 3.45 8.44 -8.12
N GLN A 126 4.29 7.40 -8.06
CA GLN A 126 5.74 7.55 -8.08
C GLN A 126 6.39 6.70 -9.15
N SER A 127 7.39 7.27 -9.83
CA SER A 127 8.32 6.49 -10.64
C SER A 127 9.20 5.60 -9.76
N ASN A 128 9.93 4.64 -10.35
CA ASN A 128 10.89 3.78 -9.64
C ASN A 128 11.91 4.57 -8.82
N SER A 129 12.26 5.78 -9.28
CA SER A 129 13.19 6.68 -8.62
C SER A 129 12.53 7.71 -7.70
N GLY A 130 11.25 7.53 -7.37
CA GLY A 130 10.58 8.35 -6.37
C GLY A 130 10.24 9.77 -6.80
N TYR A 131 10.12 10.02 -8.09
CA TYR A 131 9.55 11.27 -8.60
C TYR A 131 8.07 11.10 -8.85
N VAL A 132 7.27 12.12 -8.54
CA VAL A 132 5.83 12.11 -8.81
C VAL A 132 5.58 11.92 -10.30
N SER A 133 4.81 10.90 -10.65
CA SER A 133 4.50 10.53 -12.04
C SER A 133 3.20 9.73 -12.08
N TRP A 134 2.12 10.41 -12.37
CA TRP A 134 0.79 9.81 -12.51
C TRP A 134 0.66 9.17 -13.89
N THR A 135 0.68 7.85 -13.95
CA THR A 135 0.61 7.10 -15.22
C THR A 135 -0.71 6.38 -15.39
N ASP A 136 -1.48 6.22 -14.30
CA ASP A 136 -2.75 5.47 -14.23
C ASP A 136 -2.62 4.01 -14.71
N GLN A 137 -1.43 3.45 -14.57
CA GLN A 137 -1.09 2.08 -14.97
C GLN A 137 0.17 1.60 -14.24
N LEU A 138 0.33 0.29 -14.13
CA LEU A 138 1.60 -0.33 -13.79
C LEU A 138 2.43 -0.48 -15.08
N ASN A 139 3.66 0.02 -15.09
CA ASN A 139 4.55 -0.04 -16.24
C ASN A 139 6.05 -0.03 -15.83
N ASP A 140 6.95 0.01 -16.81
CA ASP A 140 8.40 0.00 -16.56
C ASP A 140 8.89 1.17 -15.70
N ASN A 141 8.17 2.30 -15.65
CA ASN A 141 8.59 3.46 -14.87
C ASN A 141 8.27 3.38 -13.38
N ASN A 142 7.34 2.50 -12.98
CA ASN A 142 6.89 2.39 -11.59
C ASN A 142 6.86 0.95 -11.02
N LYS A 143 7.23 -0.04 -11.81
CA LYS A 143 7.15 -1.47 -11.45
C LYS A 143 7.96 -1.87 -10.22
N ASP A 144 9.02 -1.12 -9.89
CA ASP A 144 9.86 -1.43 -8.72
C ASP A 144 9.13 -1.20 -7.39
N TRP A 145 8.02 -0.44 -7.40
CA TRP A 145 7.12 -0.34 -6.26
C TRP A 145 6.21 -1.56 -6.10
N PHE A 146 6.06 -2.35 -7.14
CA PHE A 146 5.29 -3.58 -7.11
C PHE A 146 6.17 -4.80 -6.86
N SER A 147 7.27 -4.92 -7.64
CA SER A 147 8.26 -6.00 -7.49
C SER A 147 9.64 -5.50 -7.88
N LYS A 148 10.63 -5.71 -7.02
CA LYS A 148 12.02 -5.28 -7.22
C LYS A 148 12.96 -6.46 -7.10
N ASN A 149 13.73 -6.73 -8.15
CA ASN A 149 14.70 -7.85 -8.18
C ASN A 149 14.05 -9.21 -7.81
N GLY A 150 12.84 -9.46 -8.27
CA GLY A 150 12.08 -10.69 -7.98
C GLY A 150 11.54 -10.78 -6.55
N LYS A 151 11.63 -9.71 -5.76
CA LYS A 151 11.07 -9.64 -4.42
C LYS A 151 9.78 -8.84 -4.40
N ASN A 152 8.83 -9.29 -3.58
CA ASN A 152 7.58 -8.57 -3.34
C ASN A 152 7.85 -7.27 -2.57
N VAL A 153 7.56 -6.14 -3.17
CA VAL A 153 7.64 -4.82 -2.51
C VAL A 153 6.28 -4.45 -1.93
N THR A 154 5.24 -4.58 -2.74
CA THR A 154 3.85 -4.32 -2.30
C THR A 154 2.94 -5.44 -2.78
N ASP A 155 1.92 -5.79 -2.00
CA ASP A 155 1.00 -6.88 -2.31
C ASP A 155 0.00 -6.48 -3.37
N ALA A 156 -0.44 -5.22 -3.34
CA ALA A 156 -1.32 -4.67 -4.35
C ALA A 156 -0.83 -3.31 -4.85
N PHE A 157 -1.08 -3.07 -6.12
CA PHE A 157 -0.76 -1.83 -6.81
C PHE A 157 -2.07 -1.15 -7.24
N PHE A 158 -2.40 -0.05 -6.57
CA PHE A 158 -3.65 0.67 -6.77
C PHE A 158 -3.45 1.77 -7.83
N LEU A 159 -4.11 1.63 -8.98
CA LEU A 159 -4.04 2.57 -10.09
C LEU A 159 -4.84 3.84 -9.79
N ASN A 160 -4.31 4.98 -10.22
CA ASN A 160 -5.05 6.23 -10.23
C ASN A 160 -6.26 6.17 -11.18
N TYR A 161 -7.12 7.16 -11.16
CA TYR A 161 -8.52 7.11 -11.63
C TYR A 161 -8.71 7.30 -13.14
N ASN A 162 -7.67 7.61 -13.92
CA ASN A 162 -7.77 7.82 -15.37
C ASN A 162 -7.24 6.63 -16.20
N TRP A 163 -7.42 5.43 -15.67
CA TRP A 163 -7.13 4.20 -16.42
C TRP A 163 -8.11 3.99 -17.58
N ASN A 164 -7.71 3.19 -18.54
CA ASN A 164 -8.52 2.73 -19.67
C ASN A 164 -8.07 1.32 -20.08
N SER A 165 -8.74 0.73 -21.06
CA SER A 165 -8.45 -0.64 -21.51
C SER A 165 -6.99 -0.86 -21.93
N THR A 166 -6.36 0.13 -22.57
CA THR A 166 -4.95 0.05 -22.98
C THR A 166 -4.03 0.05 -21.76
N LYS A 167 -4.25 0.96 -20.82
CA LYS A 167 -3.48 1.07 -19.57
C LYS A 167 -3.65 -0.18 -18.70
N LEU A 168 -4.86 -0.74 -18.61
CA LEU A 168 -5.11 -2.00 -17.91
C LEU A 168 -4.37 -3.17 -18.56
N LYS A 169 -4.36 -3.24 -19.90
CA LYS A 169 -3.60 -4.26 -20.62
C LYS A 169 -2.10 -4.15 -20.36
N THR A 170 -1.53 -2.95 -20.42
CA THR A 170 -0.12 -2.70 -20.06
C THR A 170 0.17 -3.16 -18.63
N SER A 171 -0.72 -2.85 -17.70
CA SER A 171 -0.57 -3.24 -16.30
C SER A 171 -0.57 -4.77 -16.12
N GLN A 172 -1.45 -5.48 -16.83
CA GLN A 172 -1.50 -6.94 -16.83
C GLN A 172 -0.22 -7.55 -17.41
N GLU A 173 0.25 -7.04 -18.54
CA GLU A 173 1.48 -7.50 -19.19
C GLU A 173 2.69 -7.26 -18.28
N THR A 174 2.77 -6.10 -17.62
CA THR A 174 3.83 -5.79 -16.67
C THR A 174 3.79 -6.71 -15.46
N ALA A 175 2.63 -6.89 -14.82
CA ALA A 175 2.48 -7.79 -13.68
C ALA A 175 2.91 -9.22 -14.05
N THR A 176 2.44 -9.72 -15.19
CA THR A 176 2.80 -11.06 -15.71
C THR A 176 4.30 -11.19 -15.94
N SER A 177 4.95 -10.18 -16.52
CA SER A 177 6.40 -10.18 -16.77
C SER A 177 7.22 -10.25 -15.48
N LEU A 178 6.68 -9.73 -14.37
CA LEU A 178 7.27 -9.77 -13.03
C LEU A 178 6.96 -11.08 -12.28
N GLY A 179 6.21 -12.00 -12.89
CA GLY A 179 5.75 -13.22 -12.23
C GLY A 179 4.70 -12.97 -11.13
N ARG A 180 3.99 -11.83 -11.19
CA ARG A 180 2.95 -11.44 -10.26
C ARG A 180 1.54 -11.68 -10.83
N SER A 181 0.58 -11.85 -9.94
CA SER A 181 -0.83 -11.94 -10.32
C SER A 181 -1.33 -10.62 -10.91
N THR A 182 -2.13 -10.70 -11.97
CA THR A 182 -2.83 -9.54 -12.51
C THR A 182 -3.94 -9.04 -11.58
N TYR A 183 -4.42 -9.90 -10.68
CA TYR A 183 -5.39 -9.52 -9.64
C TYR A 183 -4.80 -8.70 -8.50
N ASP A 184 -3.47 -8.60 -8.42
CA ASP A 184 -2.79 -7.72 -7.46
C ASP A 184 -2.73 -6.26 -7.96
N VAL A 185 -3.26 -5.97 -9.15
CA VAL A 185 -3.38 -4.61 -9.71
C VAL A 185 -4.82 -4.15 -9.63
N TYR A 186 -5.08 -3.14 -8.81
CA TYR A 186 -6.42 -2.63 -8.53
C TYR A 186 -6.71 -1.38 -9.36
N ALA A 187 -7.81 -1.40 -10.10
CA ALA A 187 -8.29 -0.22 -10.81
C ALA A 187 -8.98 0.74 -9.83
N GLY A 188 -8.43 1.93 -9.67
CA GLY A 188 -9.01 2.95 -8.79
C GLY A 188 -10.34 3.48 -9.31
N MET A 189 -11.31 3.61 -8.40
CA MET A 189 -12.60 4.25 -8.69
C MET A 189 -12.91 5.27 -7.60
N ASP A 190 -13.04 6.53 -8.00
CA ASP A 190 -13.43 7.62 -7.11
C ASP A 190 -14.92 7.88 -7.26
N ILE A 191 -15.70 7.50 -6.25
CA ILE A 191 -17.16 7.61 -6.27
C ILE A 191 -17.70 8.86 -5.55
N GLU A 192 -16.86 9.58 -4.80
CA GLU A 192 -17.33 10.73 -4.02
C GLU A 192 -17.38 12.02 -4.84
N GLY A 193 -16.39 12.30 -5.66
CA GLY A 193 -16.25 13.58 -6.35
C GLY A 193 -16.53 13.54 -7.84
N ARG A 194 -16.47 12.38 -8.47
CA ARG A 194 -16.43 12.24 -9.93
C ARG A 194 -17.59 11.45 -10.51
N GLY A 195 -18.33 10.72 -9.69
CA GLY A 195 -19.34 9.79 -10.15
C GLY A 195 -18.78 8.64 -10.98
N LEU A 196 -19.65 7.89 -11.63
CA LEU A 196 -19.27 6.87 -12.58
C LEU A 196 -18.96 7.53 -13.93
N HIS A 197 -17.72 7.42 -14.38
CA HIS A 197 -17.33 7.76 -15.74
C HIS A 197 -17.37 6.49 -16.59
N ASN A 198 -18.18 6.53 -17.64
CA ASN A 198 -18.21 5.50 -18.68
C ASN A 198 -17.07 5.71 -19.68
#